data_042207375acd63be401da3874dcff547
#
_entry.id   042207375acd63be401da3874dcff547
#
_cell.length_a   1.000
_cell.length_b   1.000
_cell.length_c   1.000
_cell.angle_alpha   90.00
_cell.angle_beta   90.00
_cell.angle_gamma   90.00
#
_symmetry.space_group_name_H-M   'P 1'
#
loop_
_entity.id
_entity.type
_entity.pdbx_description
1 polymer ?
#
loop_
_entity_poly.entity_id
_entity_poly.type
_entity_poly.pdbx_seq_one_letter_code
_entity_poly.pdbx_strand_id
1 'polypeptide(L)'
;MKSFTQFVSESVTKEVVFAFGKFNPPTIESEDLIENVAKIANGKTYRIYTSHVDDQKNNPLKLEEKVKWMRKMSPKYARNIMNDDVDGPLAICAKLFEQGFTGVTMVAPADRVVEYQALLDSYNGFQFTFKGGVKVIAATECNNTLSESKMRAAAIANDLESFSKGLPADFAECEDYFNAVRNGLGLKESRNFRKHIQLESVGDRREAYVSGELFEIGDDVVIKESEEVGKITHCGSNYLIVELTDGKKVRKWLNAVELVEKKVIVEEDQKLEEPAFPIYQPKIRVPSSEGIPLSKFRKQT
;
A
#
# COMPACT_ATOMS: atom_id res chain seq x y z
N MET A 1 -4.40 56.33 -1.30
CA MET A 1 -5.31 55.37 -1.92
C MET A 1 -4.53 54.58 -2.96
N LYS A 2 -4.39 53.25 -2.83
CA LYS A 2 -3.79 52.41 -3.87
C LYS A 2 -4.73 52.40 -5.07
N SER A 3 -4.24 52.57 -6.30
CA SER A 3 -5.06 52.54 -7.50
C SER A 3 -5.62 51.13 -7.72
N PHE A 4 -6.77 51.02 -8.40
CA PHE A 4 -7.43 49.75 -8.73
C PHE A 4 -6.46 48.78 -9.48
N THR A 5 -5.59 49.32 -10.29
CA THR A 5 -4.50 48.57 -10.99
C THR A 5 -3.45 48.00 -10.05
N GLN A 6 -3.18 48.61 -8.88
CA GLN A 6 -2.30 48.03 -7.87
C GLN A 6 -2.95 46.88 -7.10
N PHE A 7 -4.29 46.89 -7.00
CA PHE A 7 -5.02 45.78 -6.36
C PHE A 7 -5.09 44.52 -7.27
N VAL A 8 -5.09 44.68 -8.59
CA VAL A 8 -5.14 43.61 -9.56
C VAL A 8 -3.76 42.98 -9.79
N SER A 9 -2.69 43.65 -9.41
CA SER A 9 -1.30 43.14 -9.58
C SER A 9 -0.73 42.42 -8.35
N GLU A 10 -1.42 42.39 -7.23
CA GLU A 10 -1.09 41.47 -6.16
C GLU A 10 -1.45 40.05 -6.68
N SER A 11 -0.48 39.43 -7.32
CA SER A 11 -0.60 38.02 -7.71
C SER A 11 -0.96 37.21 -6.46
N VAL A 12 -2.20 36.75 -6.40
CA VAL A 12 -2.67 35.87 -5.33
C VAL A 12 -1.73 34.66 -5.35
N THR A 13 -0.81 34.62 -4.40
CA THR A 13 0.12 33.48 -4.25
C THR A 13 -0.71 32.27 -3.86
N LYS A 14 -0.96 31.40 -4.82
CA LYS A 14 -1.70 30.16 -4.61
C LYS A 14 -0.71 29.08 -4.20
N GLU A 15 -0.52 28.93 -2.90
CA GLU A 15 0.40 27.94 -2.34
C GLU A 15 -0.33 26.65 -1.95
N VAL A 16 0.37 25.52 -2.03
CA VAL A 16 -0.14 24.21 -1.63
C VAL A 16 0.92 23.45 -0.84
N VAL A 17 0.46 22.74 0.19
CA VAL A 17 1.26 21.80 0.96
C VAL A 17 0.86 20.39 0.53
N PHE A 18 1.83 19.50 0.30
CA PHE A 18 1.49 18.12 -0.02
C PHE A 18 2.41 17.12 0.68
N ALA A 19 1.90 15.91 0.87
CA ALA A 19 2.70 14.74 1.21
C ALA A 19 2.47 13.63 0.19
N PHE A 20 3.48 12.78 0.03
CA PHE A 20 3.45 11.59 -0.81
C PHE A 20 4.02 10.40 -0.05
N GLY A 21 3.31 9.28 -0.05
CA GLY A 21 3.72 8.07 0.65
C GLY A 21 3.18 6.79 0.00
N LYS A 22 3.67 5.64 0.46
CA LYS A 22 3.19 4.33 0.00
C LYS A 22 1.82 3.99 0.59
N PHE A 23 1.67 4.17 1.89
CA PHE A 23 0.45 3.87 2.66
C PHE A 23 -0.11 2.47 2.35
N ASN A 24 0.71 1.43 2.49
CA ASN A 24 0.29 0.09 2.08
C ASN A 24 0.68 -1.02 3.07
N PRO A 25 -0.23 -1.33 4.00
CA PRO A 25 -1.55 -0.73 4.22
C PRO A 25 -1.48 0.60 5.00
N PRO A 26 -2.45 1.52 4.85
CA PRO A 26 -2.59 2.70 5.71
C PRO A 26 -2.64 2.32 7.21
N THR A 27 -1.98 3.11 8.06
CA THR A 27 -1.85 2.88 9.50
C THR A 27 -2.17 4.15 10.27
N ILE A 28 -2.16 4.08 11.60
CA ILE A 28 -2.27 5.26 12.47
C ILE A 28 -1.17 6.29 12.18
N GLU A 29 0.05 5.86 11.79
CA GLU A 29 1.13 6.76 11.37
C GLU A 29 0.74 7.57 10.12
N SER A 30 -0.07 6.96 9.24
CA SER A 30 -0.61 7.66 8.06
C SER A 30 -1.57 8.78 8.48
N GLU A 31 -2.39 8.58 9.50
CA GLU A 31 -3.27 9.61 10.07
C GLU A 31 -2.46 10.74 10.70
N ASP A 32 -1.45 10.41 11.50
CA ASP A 32 -0.55 11.38 12.14
C ASP A 32 0.16 12.25 11.08
N LEU A 33 0.61 11.65 9.97
CA LEU A 33 1.21 12.39 8.85
C LEU A 33 0.20 13.34 8.22
N ILE A 34 -1.04 12.89 7.98
CA ILE A 34 -2.11 13.72 7.41
C ILE A 34 -2.39 14.91 8.32
N GLU A 35 -2.49 14.68 9.63
CA GLU A 35 -2.69 15.74 10.61
C GLU A 35 -1.53 16.73 10.63
N ASN A 36 -0.31 16.23 10.55
CA ASN A 36 0.91 17.06 10.50
C ASN A 36 0.91 17.96 9.26
N VAL A 37 0.58 17.42 8.09
CA VAL A 37 0.44 18.18 6.84
C VAL A 37 -0.62 19.28 6.98
N ALA A 38 -1.76 18.95 7.58
CA ALA A 38 -2.83 19.92 7.81
C ALA A 38 -2.40 21.07 8.76
N LYS A 39 -1.63 20.74 9.80
CA LYS A 39 -1.03 21.74 10.74
C LYS A 39 -0.02 22.64 10.02
N ILE A 40 0.89 22.06 9.22
CA ILE A 40 1.88 22.81 8.42
C ILE A 40 1.19 23.70 7.40
N ALA A 41 0.11 23.25 6.81
CA ALA A 41 -0.66 24.02 5.84
C ALA A 41 -1.25 25.30 6.44
N ASN A 42 -1.60 25.28 7.74
CA ASN A 42 -2.09 26.45 8.48
C ASN A 42 -3.15 27.26 7.70
N GLY A 43 -4.20 26.59 7.22
CA GLY A 43 -5.28 27.21 6.44
C GLY A 43 -5.03 27.31 4.93
N LYS A 44 -3.82 27.04 4.45
CA LYS A 44 -3.54 26.91 3.01
C LYS A 44 -4.13 25.61 2.44
N THR A 45 -4.23 25.52 1.13
CA THR A 45 -4.59 24.26 0.46
C THR A 45 -3.55 23.19 0.76
N TYR A 46 -4.01 21.98 1.11
CA TYR A 46 -3.11 20.83 1.24
C TYR A 46 -3.69 19.57 0.58
N ARG A 47 -2.83 18.63 0.23
CA ARG A 47 -3.18 17.40 -0.47
C ARG A 47 -2.28 16.25 -0.04
N ILE A 48 -2.87 15.07 0.05
CA ILE A 48 -2.18 13.82 0.37
C ILE A 48 -2.28 12.92 -0.84
N TYR A 49 -1.13 12.48 -1.34
CA TYR A 49 -1.03 11.57 -2.47
C TYR A 49 -0.45 10.23 -2.02
N THR A 50 -0.95 9.15 -2.58
CA THR A 50 -0.42 7.81 -2.35
C THR A 50 0.12 7.21 -3.64
N SER A 51 1.14 6.36 -3.54
CA SER A 51 1.69 5.66 -4.70
C SER A 51 0.66 4.71 -5.31
N HIS A 52 0.69 4.54 -6.63
CA HIS A 52 -0.15 3.57 -7.33
C HIS A 52 0.45 2.15 -7.33
N VAL A 53 1.70 1.99 -6.87
CA VAL A 53 2.37 0.69 -6.85
C VAL A 53 1.57 -0.32 -6.04
N ASP A 54 1.25 -1.44 -6.67
CA ASP A 54 0.64 -2.61 -6.06
C ASP A 54 1.49 -3.85 -6.36
N ASP A 55 1.70 -4.68 -5.35
CA ASP A 55 2.27 -6.03 -5.47
C ASP A 55 1.77 -6.86 -4.28
N GLN A 56 1.61 -8.15 -4.49
CA GLN A 56 1.05 -9.04 -3.47
C GLN A 56 1.87 -9.10 -2.18
N LYS A 57 3.18 -8.85 -2.24
CA LYS A 57 4.06 -9.02 -1.08
C LYS A 57 4.14 -7.78 -0.21
N ASN A 58 4.41 -6.62 -0.83
CA ASN A 58 4.73 -5.39 -0.09
C ASN A 58 3.67 -4.31 -0.21
N ASN A 59 2.85 -4.36 -1.27
CA ASN A 59 1.84 -3.36 -1.57
C ASN A 59 0.49 -4.02 -1.91
N PRO A 60 -0.15 -4.70 -0.92
CA PRO A 60 -1.34 -5.53 -1.17
C PRO A 60 -2.57 -4.74 -1.64
N LEU A 61 -2.68 -3.47 -1.31
CA LEU A 61 -3.84 -2.67 -1.65
C LEU A 61 -3.58 -1.84 -2.91
N LYS A 62 -4.55 -1.83 -3.82
CA LYS A 62 -4.59 -0.95 -4.99
C LYS A 62 -4.85 0.49 -4.59
N LEU A 63 -4.53 1.45 -5.47
CA LEU A 63 -4.69 2.88 -5.24
C LEU A 63 -6.09 3.25 -4.68
N GLU A 64 -7.13 2.77 -5.33
CA GLU A 64 -8.52 3.07 -4.93
C GLU A 64 -8.85 2.56 -3.53
N GLU A 65 -8.37 1.35 -3.20
CA GLU A 65 -8.57 0.74 -1.87
C GLU A 65 -7.80 1.50 -0.80
N LYS A 66 -6.53 1.87 -1.07
CA LYS A 66 -5.73 2.71 -0.15
C LYS A 66 -6.46 4.00 0.16
N VAL A 67 -6.87 4.73 -0.86
CA VAL A 67 -7.60 6.00 -0.72
C VAL A 67 -8.92 5.81 0.02
N LYS A 68 -9.67 4.75 -0.27
CA LYS A 68 -10.91 4.39 0.45
C LYS A 68 -10.65 4.24 1.94
N TRP A 69 -9.66 3.43 2.32
CA TRP A 69 -9.35 3.15 3.71
C TRP A 69 -8.77 4.37 4.44
N MET A 70 -7.87 5.12 3.80
CA MET A 70 -7.36 6.38 4.36
C MET A 70 -8.48 7.38 4.65
N ARG A 71 -9.45 7.52 3.74
CA ARG A 71 -10.61 8.43 3.93
C ARG A 71 -11.52 7.96 5.05
N LYS A 72 -11.66 6.65 5.27
CA LYS A 72 -12.44 6.08 6.36
C LYS A 72 -11.76 6.23 7.71
N MET A 73 -10.42 6.06 7.75
CA MET A 73 -9.63 6.28 8.96
C MET A 73 -9.60 7.75 9.37
N SER A 74 -9.50 8.65 8.41
CA SER A 74 -9.37 10.09 8.65
C SER A 74 -10.49 10.87 7.96
N PRO A 75 -11.76 10.75 8.39
CA PRO A 75 -12.90 11.38 7.71
C PRO A 75 -12.82 12.90 7.69
N LYS A 76 -12.21 13.52 8.70
CA LYS A 76 -11.95 14.96 8.77
C LYS A 76 -11.12 15.47 7.59
N TYR A 77 -10.22 14.64 7.07
CA TYR A 77 -9.28 15.00 6.01
C TYR A 77 -9.61 14.34 4.65
N ALA A 78 -10.71 13.61 4.56
CA ALA A 78 -11.07 12.79 3.41
C ALA A 78 -11.05 13.54 2.05
N ARG A 79 -11.41 14.83 2.04
CA ARG A 79 -11.41 15.68 0.83
C ARG A 79 -10.02 16.02 0.32
N ASN A 80 -9.02 15.94 1.19
CA ASN A 80 -7.64 16.30 0.89
C ASN A 80 -6.78 15.07 0.49
N ILE A 81 -7.33 13.87 0.66
CA ILE A 81 -6.71 12.62 0.22
C ILE A 81 -7.09 12.40 -1.25
N MET A 82 -6.10 12.50 -2.12
CA MET A 82 -6.30 12.49 -3.57
C MET A 82 -6.34 11.06 -4.10
N ASN A 83 -7.21 10.83 -5.09
CA ASN A 83 -7.27 9.57 -5.84
C ASN A 83 -6.65 9.77 -7.23
N ASP A 84 -5.43 10.29 -7.25
CA ASP A 84 -4.72 10.63 -8.47
C ASP A 84 -3.60 9.61 -8.71
N ASP A 85 -3.55 9.08 -9.91
CA ASP A 85 -2.45 8.21 -10.34
C ASP A 85 -1.22 9.08 -10.64
N VAL A 86 -0.25 9.04 -9.72
CA VAL A 86 0.98 9.84 -9.78
C VAL A 86 2.20 9.01 -9.41
N ASP A 87 3.25 9.13 -10.22
CA ASP A 87 4.48 8.33 -10.09
C ASP A 87 5.50 8.90 -9.07
N GLY A 88 5.13 9.93 -8.34
CA GLY A 88 6.01 10.48 -7.32
C GLY A 88 5.98 12.00 -7.23
N PRO A 89 6.90 12.59 -6.43
CA PRO A 89 6.89 14.02 -6.13
C PRO A 89 7.00 14.93 -7.35
N LEU A 90 7.76 14.53 -8.38
CA LEU A 90 7.91 15.32 -9.61
C LEU A 90 6.60 15.41 -10.40
N ALA A 91 5.91 14.27 -10.58
CA ALA A 91 4.63 14.24 -11.27
C ALA A 91 3.56 15.05 -10.50
N ILE A 92 3.61 14.99 -9.17
CA ILE A 92 2.73 15.81 -8.31
C ILE A 92 3.00 17.30 -8.53
N CYS A 93 4.27 17.72 -8.51
CA CYS A 93 4.64 19.11 -8.74
C CYS A 93 4.22 19.60 -10.13
N ALA A 94 4.44 18.81 -11.18
CA ALA A 94 3.98 19.14 -12.53
C ALA A 94 2.45 19.35 -12.56
N LYS A 95 1.69 18.43 -11.98
CA LYS A 95 0.23 18.51 -11.88
C LYS A 95 -0.26 19.73 -11.09
N LEU A 96 0.41 20.04 -9.97
CA LEU A 96 0.09 21.21 -9.16
C LEU A 96 0.39 22.51 -9.91
N PHE A 97 1.48 22.55 -10.68
CA PHE A 97 1.82 23.67 -11.54
C PHE A 97 0.77 23.91 -12.63
N GLU A 98 0.32 22.86 -13.31
CA GLU A 98 -0.77 22.91 -14.31
C GLU A 98 -2.08 23.43 -13.71
N GLN A 99 -2.34 23.14 -12.42
CA GLN A 99 -3.51 23.64 -11.69
C GLN A 99 -3.38 25.11 -11.22
N GLY A 100 -2.27 25.76 -11.61
CA GLY A 100 -2.02 27.16 -11.36
C GLY A 100 -1.56 27.51 -9.93
N PHE A 101 -0.97 26.53 -9.21
CA PHE A 101 -0.27 26.84 -7.97
C PHE A 101 1.03 27.56 -8.28
N THR A 102 1.38 28.56 -7.45
CA THR A 102 2.57 29.38 -7.62
C THR A 102 3.69 29.05 -6.67
N GLY A 103 3.42 28.30 -5.62
CA GLY A 103 4.38 27.81 -4.66
C GLY A 103 3.95 26.47 -4.08
N VAL A 104 4.93 25.62 -3.76
CA VAL A 104 4.68 24.27 -3.27
C VAL A 104 5.56 23.95 -2.07
N THR A 105 4.99 23.29 -1.07
CA THR A 105 5.71 22.76 0.08
C THR A 105 5.42 21.28 0.19
N MET A 106 6.47 20.45 0.13
CA MET A 106 6.37 19.01 0.36
C MET A 106 6.69 18.69 1.83
N VAL A 107 5.89 17.83 2.44
CA VAL A 107 6.18 17.24 3.75
C VAL A 107 6.70 15.82 3.54
N ALA A 108 7.90 15.55 4.03
CA ALA A 108 8.63 14.29 3.80
C ALA A 108 9.26 13.77 5.09
N PRO A 109 9.63 12.47 5.17
CA PRO A 109 10.44 11.95 6.26
C PRO A 109 11.75 12.74 6.42
N ALA A 110 12.22 12.91 7.67
CA ALA A 110 13.37 13.77 7.98
C ALA A 110 14.66 13.37 7.25
N ASP A 111 14.89 12.08 7.11
CA ASP A 111 16.03 11.47 6.40
C ASP A 111 16.04 11.74 4.88
N ARG A 112 14.89 12.05 4.29
CA ARG A 112 14.72 12.26 2.84
C ARG A 112 14.54 13.71 2.42
N VAL A 113 14.48 14.64 3.35
CA VAL A 113 14.27 16.08 3.07
C VAL A 113 15.32 16.63 2.12
N VAL A 114 16.58 16.35 2.35
CA VAL A 114 17.69 16.87 1.54
C VAL A 114 17.63 16.30 0.12
N GLU A 115 17.35 15.00 0.00
CA GLU A 115 17.22 14.33 -1.30
C GLU A 115 16.07 14.92 -2.12
N TYR A 116 14.88 15.03 -1.52
CA TYR A 116 13.73 15.59 -2.20
C TYR A 116 13.87 17.07 -2.52
N GLN A 117 14.50 17.86 -1.65
CA GLN A 117 14.75 19.27 -1.93
C GLN A 117 15.66 19.40 -3.16
N ALA A 118 16.79 18.70 -3.19
CA ALA A 118 17.71 18.72 -4.33
C ALA A 118 17.04 18.24 -5.64
N LEU A 119 16.21 17.19 -5.55
CA LEU A 119 15.47 16.67 -6.68
C LEU A 119 14.50 17.73 -7.23
N LEU A 120 13.66 18.31 -6.40
CA LEU A 120 12.65 19.26 -6.80
C LEU A 120 13.25 20.59 -7.30
N ASP A 121 14.34 21.04 -6.69
CA ASP A 121 15.06 22.24 -7.12
C ASP A 121 15.67 22.06 -8.51
N SER A 122 16.21 20.88 -8.83
CA SER A 122 16.80 20.59 -10.13
C SER A 122 15.78 20.63 -11.29
N TYR A 123 14.50 20.41 -10.99
CA TYR A 123 13.42 20.45 -11.99
C TYR A 123 12.64 21.78 -11.98
N ASN A 124 12.83 22.62 -10.95
CA ASN A 124 12.21 23.92 -10.88
C ASN A 124 12.90 24.89 -11.88
N GLY A 125 12.18 25.37 -12.85
CA GLY A 125 12.68 26.15 -13.99
C GLY A 125 12.80 25.34 -15.27
N PHE A 126 12.63 24.01 -15.22
CA PHE A 126 12.66 23.14 -16.40
C PHE A 126 11.29 22.48 -16.69
N GLN A 127 10.78 21.68 -15.75
CA GLN A 127 9.50 20.98 -15.92
C GLN A 127 8.32 21.78 -15.36
N PHE A 128 8.55 22.55 -14.32
CA PHE A 128 7.63 23.49 -13.70
C PHE A 128 8.40 24.72 -13.21
N THR A 129 7.70 25.83 -13.00
CA THR A 129 8.32 27.04 -12.48
C THR A 129 7.45 27.66 -11.42
N PHE A 130 7.72 27.34 -10.16
CA PHE A 130 7.03 27.92 -9.02
C PHE A 130 7.68 29.26 -8.61
N LYS A 131 7.01 30.37 -8.89
CA LYS A 131 7.48 31.72 -8.51
C LYS A 131 7.62 31.89 -7.00
N GLY A 132 6.79 31.21 -6.22
CA GLY A 132 6.84 31.15 -4.76
C GLY A 132 7.85 30.16 -4.20
N GLY A 133 8.56 29.46 -5.09
CA GLY A 133 9.58 28.46 -4.73
C GLY A 133 9.01 27.07 -4.44
N VAL A 134 9.96 26.15 -4.26
CA VAL A 134 9.73 24.77 -3.83
C VAL A 134 10.40 24.60 -2.48
N LYS A 135 9.69 24.02 -1.52
CA LYS A 135 10.21 23.79 -0.18
C LYS A 135 9.89 22.37 0.28
N VAL A 136 10.87 21.70 0.88
CA VAL A 136 10.65 20.40 1.54
C VAL A 136 10.85 20.58 3.05
N ILE A 137 9.89 20.08 3.82
CA ILE A 137 9.89 20.19 5.29
C ILE A 137 9.80 18.78 5.87
N ALA A 138 10.54 18.54 6.94
CA ALA A 138 10.45 17.29 7.68
C ALA A 138 9.06 17.13 8.32
N ALA A 139 8.49 15.96 8.18
CA ALA A 139 7.34 15.55 8.99
C ALA A 139 7.79 15.45 10.46
N THR A 140 6.90 15.76 11.38
CA THR A 140 7.13 15.48 12.80
C THR A 140 7.15 13.97 12.98
N GLU A 141 8.17 13.46 13.67
CA GLU A 141 8.27 12.03 13.96
C GLU A 141 7.09 11.59 14.83
N CYS A 142 6.42 10.53 14.38
CA CYS A 142 5.37 9.89 15.14
C CYS A 142 6.00 8.77 15.97
N ASN A 143 5.77 8.78 17.28
CA ASN A 143 6.29 7.76 18.20
C ASN A 143 5.48 6.44 18.15
N ASN A 144 4.57 6.29 17.21
CA ASN A 144 3.74 5.11 17.07
C ASN A 144 4.48 4.00 16.32
N THR A 145 4.53 2.83 16.94
CA THR A 145 5.49 1.78 16.63
C THR A 145 5.01 0.69 15.70
N LEU A 146 3.82 0.82 15.10
CA LEU A 146 3.29 -0.23 14.23
C LEU A 146 3.41 0.17 12.75
N SER A 147 4.56 -0.16 12.16
CA SER A 147 4.85 0.10 10.74
C SER A 147 3.97 -0.72 9.78
N GLU A 148 3.87 -0.28 8.53
CA GLU A 148 3.16 -0.99 7.45
C GLU A 148 3.58 -2.46 7.35
N SER A 149 4.88 -2.77 7.54
CA SER A 149 5.41 -4.14 7.49
C SER A 149 4.87 -5.02 8.62
N LYS A 150 4.76 -4.48 9.84
CA LYS A 150 4.17 -5.20 10.98
C LYS A 150 2.68 -5.46 10.78
N MET A 151 1.96 -4.50 10.18
CA MET A 151 0.55 -4.69 9.80
C MET A 151 0.40 -5.83 8.78
N ARG A 152 1.26 -5.88 7.76
CA ARG A 152 1.24 -6.99 6.80
C ARG A 152 1.57 -8.33 7.46
N ALA A 153 2.56 -8.36 8.36
CA ALA A 153 2.90 -9.58 9.11
C ALA A 153 1.73 -10.07 9.97
N ALA A 154 1.03 -9.19 10.67
CA ALA A 154 -0.16 -9.54 11.43
C ALA A 154 -1.29 -10.09 10.51
N ALA A 155 -1.47 -9.48 9.33
CA ALA A 155 -2.43 -9.96 8.33
C ALA A 155 -2.06 -11.37 7.80
N ILE A 156 -0.78 -11.64 7.57
CA ILE A 156 -0.28 -12.97 7.16
C ILE A 156 -0.50 -14.00 8.26
N ALA A 157 -0.19 -13.63 9.51
CA ALA A 157 -0.37 -14.50 10.68
C ALA A 157 -1.84 -14.72 11.07
N ASN A 158 -2.79 -14.07 10.39
CA ASN A 158 -4.22 -14.07 10.75
C ASN A 158 -4.47 -13.55 12.17
N ASP A 159 -3.67 -12.60 12.62
CA ASP A 159 -3.74 -11.98 13.95
C ASP A 159 -4.45 -10.62 13.87
N LEU A 160 -5.77 -10.64 14.04
CA LEU A 160 -6.60 -9.43 14.01
C LEU A 160 -6.28 -8.50 15.20
N GLU A 161 -5.92 -9.05 16.36
CA GLU A 161 -5.62 -8.25 17.55
C GLU A 161 -4.35 -7.41 17.35
N SER A 162 -3.29 -8.02 16.86
CA SER A 162 -2.06 -7.28 16.52
C SER A 162 -2.28 -6.29 15.38
N PHE A 163 -3.10 -6.64 14.39
CA PHE A 163 -3.45 -5.76 13.28
C PHE A 163 -4.22 -4.52 13.77
N SER A 164 -5.19 -4.70 14.67
CA SER A 164 -6.01 -3.60 15.21
C SER A 164 -5.21 -2.54 15.95
N LYS A 165 -4.07 -2.91 16.56
CA LYS A 165 -3.17 -1.97 17.25
C LYS A 165 -2.53 -0.93 16.31
N GLY A 166 -2.53 -1.18 15.00
CA GLY A 166 -2.05 -0.24 13.99
C GLY A 166 -3.11 0.71 13.45
N LEU A 167 -4.32 0.67 13.99
CA LEU A 167 -5.47 1.45 13.55
C LEU A 167 -5.89 2.46 14.62
N PRO A 168 -6.59 3.54 14.23
CA PRO A 168 -7.24 4.42 15.19
C PRO A 168 -8.22 3.65 16.07
N ALA A 169 -8.29 4.02 17.36
CA ALA A 169 -9.12 3.32 18.35
C ALA A 169 -10.63 3.28 17.97
N ASP A 170 -11.07 4.31 17.24
CA ASP A 170 -12.48 4.47 16.84
C ASP A 170 -12.79 3.85 15.46
N PHE A 171 -11.84 3.10 14.87
CA PHE A 171 -12.02 2.56 13.53
C PHE A 171 -12.95 1.33 13.55
N ALA A 172 -14.22 1.54 13.19
CA ALA A 172 -15.27 0.52 13.29
C ALA A 172 -15.13 -0.65 12.29
N GLU A 173 -14.48 -0.42 11.13
CA GLU A 173 -14.40 -1.38 10.03
C GLU A 173 -13.08 -2.18 10.04
N CYS A 174 -12.57 -2.52 11.22
CA CYS A 174 -11.29 -3.20 11.38
C CYS A 174 -11.25 -4.55 10.67
N GLU A 175 -12.30 -5.39 10.81
CA GLU A 175 -12.37 -6.71 10.17
C GLU A 175 -12.42 -6.62 8.64
N ASP A 176 -13.23 -5.73 8.11
CA ASP A 176 -13.34 -5.54 6.65
C ASP A 176 -12.01 -5.08 6.05
N TYR A 177 -11.32 -4.19 6.77
CA TYR A 177 -10.01 -3.71 6.36
C TYR A 177 -8.95 -4.79 6.45
N PHE A 178 -8.92 -5.55 7.54
CA PHE A 178 -8.04 -6.70 7.71
C PHE A 178 -8.21 -7.71 6.56
N ASN A 179 -9.46 -8.04 6.23
CA ASN A 179 -9.78 -8.95 5.14
C ASN A 179 -9.38 -8.38 3.77
N ALA A 180 -9.54 -7.07 3.55
CA ALA A 180 -9.07 -6.42 2.33
C ALA A 180 -7.55 -6.53 2.16
N VAL A 181 -6.77 -6.31 3.24
CA VAL A 181 -5.31 -6.47 3.22
C VAL A 181 -4.93 -7.93 2.96
N ARG A 182 -5.57 -8.91 3.61
CA ARG A 182 -5.34 -10.34 3.39
C ARG A 182 -5.63 -10.76 1.96
N ASN A 183 -6.73 -10.29 1.40
CA ASN A 183 -7.09 -10.55 0.01
C ASN A 183 -6.04 -9.99 -0.96
N GLY A 184 -5.56 -8.79 -0.70
CA GLY A 184 -4.50 -8.15 -1.48
C GLY A 184 -3.17 -8.91 -1.41
N LEU A 185 -2.84 -9.49 -0.24
CA LEU A 185 -1.70 -10.39 -0.05
C LEU A 185 -1.87 -11.75 -0.75
N GLY A 186 -3.01 -11.99 -1.42
CA GLY A 186 -3.30 -13.28 -2.05
C GLY A 186 -3.70 -14.37 -1.06
N LEU A 187 -3.86 -14.00 0.22
CA LEU A 187 -4.36 -14.88 1.26
C LEU A 187 -5.89 -14.93 1.09
N LYS A 188 -6.36 -15.74 0.16
CA LYS A 188 -7.79 -16.01 0.05
C LYS A 188 -8.25 -16.49 1.41
N GLU A 189 -9.33 -15.90 1.93
CA GLU A 189 -10.07 -16.59 2.96
C GLU A 189 -10.35 -18.01 2.44
N SER A 190 -9.60 -18.99 2.94
CA SER A 190 -10.19 -20.29 3.05
C SER A 190 -11.40 -20.02 3.94
N ARG A 191 -12.60 -20.12 3.38
CA ARG A 191 -13.85 -19.84 4.11
C ARG A 191 -13.73 -20.53 5.46
N ASN A 192 -13.40 -19.74 6.51
CA ASN A 192 -13.23 -20.23 7.88
C ASN A 192 -14.55 -20.75 8.50
N PHE A 193 -15.60 -20.77 7.69
CA PHE A 193 -16.82 -21.50 7.98
C PHE A 193 -16.52 -22.95 8.34
N ARG A 194 -15.46 -23.53 7.79
CA ARG A 194 -15.01 -24.89 8.10
C ARG A 194 -14.42 -25.07 9.49
N LYS A 195 -13.87 -24.02 10.13
CA LYS A 195 -13.22 -24.11 11.45
C LYS A 195 -14.18 -24.12 12.63
N HIS A 196 -15.41 -23.65 12.46
CA HIS A 196 -16.37 -23.50 13.54
C HIS A 196 -17.50 -24.54 13.55
N ILE A 197 -17.58 -25.41 12.53
CA ILE A 197 -18.55 -26.49 12.54
C ILE A 197 -17.97 -27.65 13.37
N GLN A 198 -18.29 -27.69 14.64
CA GLN A 198 -18.13 -28.90 15.44
C GLN A 198 -19.19 -29.90 14.95
N LEU A 199 -18.83 -30.73 13.98
CA LEU A 199 -19.72 -31.74 13.44
C LEU A 199 -19.76 -32.93 14.41
N GLU A 200 -20.74 -32.93 15.28
CA GLU A 200 -20.91 -33.92 16.34
C GLU A 200 -21.40 -35.26 15.81
N SER A 201 -22.04 -35.28 14.63
CA SER A 201 -22.60 -36.48 14.04
C SER A 201 -22.03 -36.80 12.65
N VAL A 202 -22.10 -38.09 12.28
CA VAL A 202 -21.74 -38.56 10.93
C VAL A 202 -22.67 -37.97 9.84
N GLY A 203 -23.91 -37.65 10.21
CA GLY A 203 -24.89 -37.00 9.35
C GLY A 203 -24.47 -35.60 8.97
N ASP A 204 -24.07 -34.80 9.94
CA ASP A 204 -23.63 -33.41 9.76
C ASP A 204 -22.39 -33.30 8.88
N ARG A 205 -21.42 -34.23 9.05
CA ARG A 205 -20.24 -34.31 8.19
C ARG A 205 -20.58 -34.64 6.74
N ARG A 206 -21.56 -35.48 6.53
CA ARG A 206 -22.02 -35.83 5.18
C ARG A 206 -22.74 -34.66 4.52
N GLU A 207 -23.57 -33.94 5.25
CA GLU A 207 -24.26 -32.77 4.75
C GLU A 207 -23.28 -31.65 4.37
N ALA A 208 -22.31 -31.35 5.26
CA ALA A 208 -21.24 -30.39 4.99
C ALA A 208 -20.34 -30.80 3.81
N TYR A 209 -20.17 -32.10 3.59
CA TYR A 209 -19.42 -32.60 2.43
C TYR A 209 -20.22 -32.43 1.12
N VAL A 210 -21.52 -32.72 1.13
CA VAL A 210 -22.39 -32.57 -0.05
C VAL A 210 -22.59 -31.10 -0.41
N SER A 211 -22.65 -30.20 0.59
CA SER A 211 -22.71 -28.77 0.37
C SER A 211 -21.39 -28.15 -0.12
N GLY A 212 -20.31 -28.94 -0.17
CA GLY A 212 -18.98 -28.47 -0.57
C GLY A 212 -18.24 -27.66 0.51
N GLU A 213 -18.67 -27.76 1.76
CA GLU A 213 -18.07 -27.08 2.90
C GLU A 213 -16.94 -27.88 3.56
N LEU A 214 -16.93 -29.18 3.34
CA LEU A 214 -15.97 -30.10 3.92
C LEU A 214 -15.24 -30.89 2.80
N PHE A 215 -13.92 -30.82 2.77
CA PHE A 215 -12.99 -31.45 1.84
C PHE A 215 -13.12 -31.01 0.37
N GLU A 216 -11.99 -30.57 -0.17
CA GLU A 216 -11.81 -30.29 -1.59
C GLU A 216 -10.64 -31.08 -2.19
N ILE A 217 -10.64 -31.25 -3.51
CA ILE A 217 -9.51 -31.84 -4.22
C ILE A 217 -8.29 -30.95 -4.02
N GLY A 218 -7.17 -31.55 -3.53
CA GLY A 218 -5.96 -30.84 -3.21
C GLY A 218 -5.77 -30.49 -1.73
N ASP A 219 -6.77 -30.73 -0.88
CA ASP A 219 -6.63 -30.56 0.57
C ASP A 219 -5.67 -31.62 1.16
N ASP A 220 -4.87 -31.21 2.13
CA ASP A 220 -4.03 -32.10 2.92
C ASP A 220 -4.84 -32.65 4.10
N VAL A 221 -4.88 -33.98 4.24
CA VAL A 221 -5.67 -34.67 5.27
C VAL A 221 -4.82 -35.69 6.03
N VAL A 222 -5.20 -35.92 7.29
CA VAL A 222 -4.65 -37.00 8.12
C VAL A 222 -5.65 -38.13 8.16
N ILE A 223 -5.17 -39.36 7.96
CA ILE A 223 -5.95 -40.58 8.15
C ILE A 223 -5.93 -40.95 9.62
N LYS A 224 -7.08 -40.95 10.31
CA LYS A 224 -7.19 -41.17 11.76
C LYS A 224 -6.63 -42.49 12.26
N GLU A 225 -6.71 -43.55 11.42
CA GLU A 225 -6.26 -44.90 11.80
C GLU A 225 -4.73 -45.07 11.73
N SER A 226 -4.09 -44.47 10.74
CA SER A 226 -2.65 -44.62 10.49
C SER A 226 -1.84 -43.38 10.81
N GLU A 227 -2.48 -42.25 11.13
CA GLU A 227 -1.87 -40.92 11.33
C GLU A 227 -1.05 -40.42 10.11
N GLU A 228 -1.21 -41.08 8.96
CA GLU A 228 -0.53 -40.71 7.72
C GLU A 228 -1.16 -39.50 7.09
N VAL A 229 -0.32 -38.57 6.61
CA VAL A 229 -0.75 -37.39 5.87
C VAL A 229 -0.79 -37.72 4.38
N GLY A 230 -1.83 -37.22 3.71
CA GLY A 230 -1.95 -37.38 2.28
C GLY A 230 -2.80 -36.25 1.67
N LYS A 231 -2.80 -36.18 0.36
CA LYS A 231 -3.54 -35.18 -0.42
C LYS A 231 -4.78 -35.77 -1.07
N ILE A 232 -5.92 -35.07 -0.98
CA ILE A 232 -7.14 -35.50 -1.65
C ILE A 232 -6.98 -35.35 -3.16
N THR A 233 -7.10 -36.47 -3.90
CA THR A 233 -7.05 -36.50 -5.37
C THR A 233 -8.42 -36.65 -6.01
N HIS A 234 -9.39 -37.19 -5.28
CA HIS A 234 -10.76 -37.36 -5.77
C HIS A 234 -11.76 -37.37 -4.62
N CYS A 235 -12.91 -36.71 -4.83
CA CYS A 235 -14.04 -36.67 -3.92
C CYS A 235 -15.18 -37.51 -4.51
N GLY A 236 -15.52 -38.64 -3.85
CA GLY A 236 -16.67 -39.48 -4.21
C GLY A 236 -17.92 -39.12 -3.40
N SER A 237 -19.00 -39.87 -3.51
CA SER A 237 -20.28 -39.57 -2.83
C SER A 237 -20.21 -39.60 -1.29
N ASN A 238 -19.40 -40.50 -0.69
CA ASN A 238 -19.21 -40.66 0.76
C ASN A 238 -17.76 -41.01 1.13
N TYR A 239 -16.84 -40.91 0.18
CA TYR A 239 -15.45 -41.30 0.36
C TYR A 239 -14.51 -40.35 -0.34
N LEU A 240 -13.26 -40.38 0.06
CA LEU A 240 -12.16 -39.64 -0.52
C LEU A 240 -11.12 -40.62 -1.06
N ILE A 241 -10.44 -40.26 -2.14
CA ILE A 241 -9.20 -40.92 -2.55
C ILE A 241 -8.07 -39.98 -2.14
N VAL A 242 -7.25 -40.48 -1.22
CA VAL A 242 -6.10 -39.75 -0.66
C VAL A 242 -4.83 -40.39 -1.22
N GLU A 243 -3.96 -39.55 -1.77
CA GLU A 243 -2.62 -39.93 -2.21
C GLU A 243 -1.66 -39.65 -1.07
N LEU A 244 -1.06 -40.71 -0.53
CA LEU A 244 -0.08 -40.63 0.55
C LEU A 244 1.27 -40.10 0.03
N THR A 245 2.16 -39.74 0.93
CA THR A 245 3.52 -39.25 0.61
C THR A 245 4.39 -40.26 -0.15
N ASP A 246 4.07 -41.58 -0.06
CA ASP A 246 4.70 -42.67 -0.82
C ASP A 246 4.13 -42.81 -2.25
N GLY A 247 3.17 -42.00 -2.65
CA GLY A 247 2.49 -42.06 -3.95
C GLY A 247 1.35 -43.09 -4.03
N LYS A 248 1.08 -43.81 -2.93
CA LYS A 248 0.00 -44.79 -2.87
C LYS A 248 -1.35 -44.13 -2.72
N LYS A 249 -2.33 -44.50 -3.53
CA LYS A 249 -3.73 -44.00 -3.43
C LYS A 249 -4.56 -44.93 -2.58
N VAL A 250 -5.16 -44.37 -1.53
CA VAL A 250 -6.03 -45.11 -0.62
C VAL A 250 -7.44 -44.51 -0.61
N ARG A 251 -8.46 -45.35 -0.55
CA ARG A 251 -9.85 -44.92 -0.41
C ARG A 251 -10.20 -44.91 1.07
N LYS A 252 -10.66 -43.77 1.58
CA LYS A 252 -11.10 -43.59 2.97
C LYS A 252 -12.48 -42.99 3.03
N TRP A 253 -13.23 -43.34 4.06
CA TRP A 253 -14.55 -42.74 4.34
C TRP A 253 -14.38 -41.36 4.96
N LEU A 254 -15.41 -40.50 4.83
CA LEU A 254 -15.38 -39.10 5.33
C LEU A 254 -15.06 -38.98 6.82
N ASN A 255 -15.49 -39.97 7.63
CA ASN A 255 -15.25 -40.00 9.07
C ASN A 255 -13.84 -40.51 9.46
N ALA A 256 -13.13 -41.13 8.54
CA ALA A 256 -11.80 -41.69 8.77
C ALA A 256 -10.65 -40.72 8.49
N VAL A 257 -10.97 -39.46 8.04
CA VAL A 257 -9.98 -38.44 7.70
C VAL A 257 -10.28 -37.11 8.37
N GLU A 258 -9.25 -36.35 8.64
CA GLU A 258 -9.32 -34.98 9.16
C GLU A 258 -8.46 -34.03 8.35
N LEU A 259 -8.86 -32.76 8.23
CA LEU A 259 -8.05 -31.74 7.57
C LEU A 259 -6.81 -31.43 8.40
N VAL A 260 -5.65 -31.34 7.76
CA VAL A 260 -4.43 -30.86 8.41
C VAL A 260 -4.52 -29.35 8.59
N GLU A 261 -4.39 -28.87 9.81
CA GLU A 261 -4.22 -27.45 10.06
C GLU A 261 -2.85 -27.01 9.53
N LYS A 262 -2.82 -26.23 8.48
CA LYS A 262 -1.57 -25.64 7.99
C LYS A 262 -1.07 -24.62 9.00
N LYS A 263 -0.07 -25.02 9.83
CA LYS A 263 0.77 -24.04 10.53
C LYS A 263 1.59 -23.33 9.45
N VAL A 264 1.29 -22.06 9.23
CA VAL A 264 2.14 -21.20 8.38
C VAL A 264 3.47 -21.04 9.12
N ILE A 265 4.51 -21.71 8.66
CA ILE A 265 5.88 -21.48 9.12
C ILE A 265 6.30 -20.16 8.47
N VAL A 266 6.31 -19.11 9.28
CA VAL A 266 6.92 -17.83 8.90
C VAL A 266 8.43 -18.06 9.04
N GLU A 267 9.14 -18.24 7.92
CA GLU A 267 10.60 -18.10 7.92
C GLU A 267 10.92 -16.67 8.35
N GLU A 268 11.71 -16.55 9.42
CA GLU A 268 12.23 -15.24 9.87
C GLU A 268 13.02 -14.62 8.72
N ASP A 269 12.43 -13.60 8.12
CA ASP A 269 13.04 -12.87 7.02
C ASP A 269 14.36 -12.24 7.48
N GLN A 270 15.43 -12.67 6.82
CA GLN A 270 16.67 -11.93 6.78
C GLN A 270 16.34 -10.47 6.43
N LYS A 271 16.92 -9.57 7.19
CA LYS A 271 16.85 -8.12 7.05
C LYS A 271 17.02 -7.71 5.58
N LEU A 272 15.90 -7.68 4.85
CA LEU A 272 15.88 -7.14 3.49
C LEU A 272 15.91 -5.63 3.64
N GLU A 273 17.03 -5.04 3.30
CA GLU A 273 17.15 -3.60 3.06
C GLU A 273 16.05 -3.22 2.06
N GLU A 274 15.18 -2.28 2.45
CA GLU A 274 14.16 -1.77 1.55
C GLU A 274 14.86 -1.26 0.28
N PRO A 275 14.44 -1.70 -0.91
CA PRO A 275 15.00 -1.14 -2.11
C PRO A 275 14.67 0.35 -2.12
N ALA A 276 15.71 1.17 -2.17
CA ALA A 276 15.56 2.59 -2.45
C ALA A 276 14.64 2.74 -3.66
N PHE A 277 13.72 3.70 -3.65
CA PHE A 277 12.89 4.01 -4.81
C PHE A 277 13.78 4.05 -6.05
N PRO A 278 13.38 3.42 -7.16
CA PRO A 278 14.16 3.54 -8.37
C PRO A 278 14.34 5.03 -8.66
N ILE A 279 15.58 5.48 -8.55
CA ILE A 279 15.94 6.83 -8.95
C ILE A 279 15.65 6.85 -10.44
N TYR A 280 14.56 7.50 -10.83
CA TYR A 280 14.31 7.80 -12.24
C TYR A 280 15.45 8.69 -12.70
N GLN A 281 16.45 8.08 -13.33
CA GLN A 281 17.47 8.80 -14.08
C GLN A 281 16.89 9.04 -15.47
N PRO A 282 16.40 10.26 -15.78
CA PRO A 282 16.05 10.57 -17.14
C PRO A 282 17.35 10.43 -17.94
N LYS A 283 17.31 9.65 -19.02
CA LYS A 283 18.38 9.65 -20.03
C LYS A 283 18.42 11.05 -20.63
N ILE A 284 19.18 11.94 -20.02
CA ILE A 284 19.48 13.26 -20.58
C ILE A 284 20.28 12.97 -21.84
N ARG A 285 19.65 13.08 -23.00
CA ARG A 285 20.39 13.32 -24.25
C ARG A 285 20.99 14.72 -24.11
N VAL A 286 22.22 14.79 -23.64
CA VAL A 286 23.04 15.98 -23.79
C VAL A 286 23.24 16.11 -25.30
N PRO A 287 22.77 17.18 -25.94
CA PRO A 287 23.13 17.41 -27.35
C PRO A 287 24.66 17.54 -27.36
N SER A 288 25.30 16.70 -28.16
CA SER A 288 26.73 16.77 -28.42
C SER A 288 27.09 18.20 -28.76
N SER A 289 27.96 18.80 -27.95
CA SER A 289 28.59 20.08 -28.27
C SER A 289 29.57 19.87 -29.43
N GLU A 290 29.05 19.63 -30.61
CA GLU A 290 29.84 19.83 -31.83
C GLU A 290 29.93 21.32 -32.07
N GLY A 291 31.15 21.79 -32.04
CA GLY A 291 31.57 23.15 -32.02
C GLY A 291 30.93 24.09 -33.05
N ILE A 292 30.39 25.16 -32.54
CA ILE A 292 30.23 26.38 -33.33
C ILE A 292 31.63 26.99 -33.45
N PRO A 293 32.21 27.08 -34.65
CA PRO A 293 33.54 27.65 -34.81
C PRO A 293 33.51 29.15 -34.49
N LEU A 294 34.44 29.58 -33.67
CA LEU A 294 34.64 30.93 -33.15
C LEU A 294 35.00 32.00 -34.22
N SER A 295 34.73 31.77 -35.49
CA SER A 295 35.13 32.64 -36.59
C SER A 295 34.09 33.69 -37.02
N LYS A 296 32.95 33.84 -36.33
CA LYS A 296 31.89 34.80 -36.71
C LYS A 296 31.71 36.00 -35.81
N PHE A 297 32.58 36.22 -34.84
CA PHE A 297 32.61 37.50 -34.12
C PHE A 297 33.77 38.36 -34.57
N ARG A 298 33.69 38.87 -35.80
CA ARG A 298 34.57 39.96 -36.25
C ARG A 298 33.71 41.22 -36.34
N LYS A 299 34.09 42.17 -35.50
CA LYS A 299 33.71 43.58 -35.41
C LYS A 299 33.12 44.18 -36.65
N GLN A 300 32.01 44.88 -36.51
CA GLN A 300 31.75 46.10 -37.25
C GLN A 300 31.81 47.26 -36.28
N THR A 301 32.72 48.14 -36.54
CA THR A 301 32.90 49.49 -35.99
C THR A 301 31.67 50.36 -36.28
#